data_53d907ed38e1b7204b3356fc1a4a84f9
#
_entry.id   53d907ed38e1b7204b3356fc1a4a84f9
#
_cell.length_a   1.000
_cell.length_b   1.000
_cell.length_c   1.000
_cell.angle_alpha   90.00
_cell.angle_beta   90.00
_cell.angle_gamma   90.00
#
_symmetry.space_group_name_H-M   'P 1'
#
loop_
_entity.id
_entity.type
_entity.pdbx_description
1 polymer ?
#
loop_
_entity_poly.entity_id
_entity_poly.type
_entity_poly.pdbx_seq_one_letter_code
_entity_poly.pdbx_strand_id
1 'polypeptide(L)'
;MTADNPIGGTDLYAQADRENRIELALLRGVVENLRSNRVVVPLFGLAIMAMFPQWVGLDRLTGWYCQMMLGLVPQVIVLARFPDGALDPSQTRRWSRILAAANLFFIANWASLGLWMWAGGDKNSNHIMIQLILAATLAAHAAGTGPCRTIARPALFFYLVAMTLVPLQGIAFGPTALRSWIMALSAPFYVAFIAMVGRRNEKRARAAAVLTQERDSLMAELVMAKLESDRGRERAEAASIAKSQFLANMSHELRTPLNAILGFSELIASRIFAKDPDRNYEYADLIHSSGKHLLALINDILDLAKIEAGRWKLEDTELDLHIIARDALQLVTWRARDNDVTLVNAIAPDLALVCGDERAIKQILLNLLSNAVKFTPPNGRITAFANAAADGLTFGVADTGVGIALEDQSRVFDSFGQGKHDIAVADKGTGLGLAIVKGLVEAHGGHISLESQVGKGTRVTVRLPADRLRPRARAPRREPTALAAG
;
A
#
# COMPACT_ATOMS: atom_id res chain seq x y z
N MET A 1 -19.56 36.66 11.32
CA MET A 1 -19.22 35.28 11.69
C MET A 1 -18.08 34.86 10.81
N THR A 2 -16.86 35.01 11.32
CA THR A 2 -15.61 34.71 10.61
C THR A 2 -15.34 33.22 10.75
N ALA A 3 -15.30 32.52 9.64
CA ALA A 3 -14.91 31.11 9.56
C ALA A 3 -13.43 30.98 9.92
N ASP A 4 -13.13 30.35 11.05
CA ASP A 4 -11.79 29.90 11.42
C ASP A 4 -11.25 28.95 10.34
N ASN A 5 -10.11 29.36 9.78
CA ASN A 5 -9.41 28.63 8.73
C ASN A 5 -8.53 27.51 9.37
N PRO A 6 -8.88 26.21 9.29
CA PRO A 6 -8.13 25.14 9.95
C PRO A 6 -6.81 24.79 9.25
N ILE A 7 -6.47 25.46 8.13
CA ILE A 7 -5.27 25.15 7.31
C ILE A 7 -3.98 25.68 7.97
N GLY A 8 -4.04 26.73 8.78
CA GLY A 8 -2.85 27.33 9.42
C GLY A 8 -2.25 26.49 10.56
N GLY A 9 -3.00 25.60 11.18
CA GLY A 9 -2.52 24.79 12.31
C GLY A 9 -1.64 23.61 11.87
N THR A 10 -1.99 22.94 10.80
CA THR A 10 -1.25 21.75 10.29
C THR A 10 0.12 22.11 9.75
N ASP A 11 0.27 23.24 9.08
CA ASP A 11 1.55 23.73 8.54
C ASP A 11 2.53 24.11 9.67
N LEU A 12 2.05 24.74 10.74
CA LEU A 12 2.87 25.11 11.89
C LEU A 12 3.40 23.88 12.65
N TYR A 13 2.58 22.85 12.82
CA TYR A 13 3.03 21.57 13.43
C TYR A 13 4.04 20.83 12.55
N ALA A 14 3.83 20.77 11.25
CA ALA A 14 4.75 20.15 10.30
C ALA A 14 6.10 20.88 10.27
N GLN A 15 6.10 22.22 10.32
CA GLN A 15 7.30 23.04 10.38
C GLN A 15 8.05 22.84 11.70
N ALA A 16 7.36 22.80 12.83
CA ALA A 16 7.96 22.55 14.15
C ALA A 16 8.58 21.15 14.25
N ASP A 17 7.93 20.14 13.70
CA ASP A 17 8.46 18.77 13.64
C ASP A 17 9.68 18.66 12.72
N ARG A 18 9.66 19.34 11.57
CA ARG A 18 10.82 19.44 10.67
C ARG A 18 12.02 20.09 11.37
N GLU A 19 11.82 21.18 12.08
CA GLU A 19 12.89 21.87 12.80
C GLU A 19 13.45 21.00 13.93
N ASN A 20 12.58 20.28 14.67
CA ASN A 20 13.00 19.33 15.70
C ASN A 20 13.88 18.20 15.13
N ARG A 21 13.51 17.65 13.97
CA ARG A 21 14.32 16.62 13.31
C ARG A 21 15.72 17.11 12.95
N ILE A 22 15.83 18.34 12.46
CA ILE A 22 17.13 18.97 12.17
C ILE A 22 17.93 19.15 13.44
N GLU A 23 17.32 19.72 14.52
CA GLU A 23 18.00 19.91 15.80
C GLU A 23 18.46 18.58 16.40
N LEU A 24 17.66 17.54 16.34
CA LEU A 24 18.00 16.20 16.80
C LEU A 24 19.16 15.60 16.01
N ALA A 25 19.17 15.76 14.68
CA ALA A 25 20.28 15.30 13.85
C ALA A 25 21.59 16.00 14.18
N LEU A 26 21.56 17.31 14.40
CA LEU A 26 22.74 18.07 14.83
C LEU A 26 23.21 17.63 16.23
N LEU A 27 22.31 17.41 17.17
CA LEU A 27 22.62 16.95 18.51
C LEU A 27 23.25 15.56 18.50
N ARG A 28 22.73 14.63 17.67
CA ARG A 28 23.31 13.29 17.47
C ARG A 28 24.74 13.36 16.93
N GLY A 29 24.97 14.20 15.94
CA GLY A 29 26.31 14.39 15.40
C GLY A 29 27.30 14.86 16.47
N VAL A 30 26.89 15.76 17.37
CA VAL A 30 27.70 16.17 18.53
C VAL A 30 27.92 15.03 19.52
N VAL A 31 26.87 14.24 19.84
CA VAL A 31 26.97 13.07 20.73
C VAL A 31 27.94 12.04 20.17
N GLU A 32 27.88 11.74 18.89
CA GLU A 32 28.77 10.78 18.23
C GLU A 32 30.23 11.24 18.27
N ASN A 33 30.48 12.53 17.98
CA ASN A 33 31.81 13.10 18.09
C ASN A 33 32.34 13.07 19.51
N LEU A 34 31.53 13.39 20.52
CA LEU A 34 31.95 13.31 21.92
C LEU A 34 32.17 11.86 22.38
N ARG A 35 31.39 10.90 21.87
CA ARG A 35 31.61 9.46 22.11
C ARG A 35 32.96 9.00 21.55
N SER A 36 33.36 9.46 20.36
CA SER A 36 34.64 9.11 19.74
C SER A 36 35.84 9.66 20.55
N ASN A 37 35.67 10.84 21.11
CA ASN A 37 36.73 11.53 21.85
C ASN A 37 36.96 10.99 23.26
N ARG A 38 36.09 10.10 23.80
CA ARG A 38 36.21 9.58 25.18
C ARG A 38 37.50 8.85 25.51
N VAL A 39 38.18 8.30 24.50
CA VAL A 39 39.49 7.63 24.65
C VAL A 39 40.64 8.60 24.37
N VAL A 40 40.44 9.49 23.41
CA VAL A 40 41.47 10.46 22.98
C VAL A 40 41.78 11.47 24.08
N VAL A 41 40.76 11.94 24.81
CA VAL A 41 40.90 12.93 25.88
C VAL A 41 41.78 12.45 27.04
N PRO A 42 41.60 11.26 27.63
CA PRO A 42 42.50 10.72 28.63
C PRO A 42 43.94 10.58 28.16
N LEU A 43 44.14 10.04 26.95
CA LEU A 43 45.47 9.86 26.36
C LEU A 43 46.19 11.20 26.13
N PHE A 44 45.44 12.22 25.68
CA PHE A 44 45.97 13.56 25.52
C PHE A 44 46.32 14.20 26.86
N GLY A 45 45.52 13.97 27.91
CA GLY A 45 45.86 14.36 29.26
C GLY A 45 47.16 13.74 29.77
N LEU A 46 47.39 12.46 29.52
CA LEU A 46 48.67 11.79 29.85
C LEU A 46 49.86 12.39 29.08
N ALA A 47 49.64 12.70 27.78
CA ALA A 47 50.70 13.37 27.00
C ALA A 47 51.08 14.74 27.57
N ILE A 48 50.05 15.52 28.02
CA ILE A 48 50.31 16.79 28.71
C ILE A 48 51.09 16.54 29.97
N MET A 49 50.74 15.57 30.82
CA MET A 49 51.50 15.25 32.02
C MET A 49 52.97 14.95 31.72
N ALA A 50 53.25 14.23 30.64
CA ALA A 50 54.61 13.90 30.24
C ALA A 50 55.42 15.14 29.79
N MET A 51 54.78 16.21 29.38
CA MET A 51 55.46 17.44 28.88
C MET A 51 55.86 18.40 30.00
N PHE A 52 55.25 18.33 31.20
CA PHE A 52 55.41 19.36 32.22
C PHE A 52 56.31 19.00 33.42
N PRO A 53 56.90 17.82 33.60
CA PRO A 53 57.66 17.45 34.79
C PRO A 53 58.87 18.38 35.10
N GLN A 54 59.42 19.02 34.06
CA GLN A 54 60.54 19.98 34.19
C GLN A 54 60.13 21.32 34.84
N TRP A 55 58.82 21.62 34.95
CA TRP A 55 58.31 22.88 35.50
C TRP A 55 57.44 22.68 36.73
N VAL A 56 56.79 21.54 36.82
CA VAL A 56 55.76 21.31 37.85
C VAL A 56 55.97 19.94 38.50
N GLY A 57 55.80 19.85 39.81
CA GLY A 57 55.94 18.60 40.56
C GLY A 57 54.87 17.55 40.15
N LEU A 58 55.22 16.29 40.32
CA LEU A 58 54.37 15.15 39.93
C LEU A 58 53.03 15.15 40.68
N ASP A 59 53.01 15.63 41.91
CA ASP A 59 51.82 15.81 42.77
C ASP A 59 50.75 16.70 42.11
N ARG A 60 51.15 17.84 41.57
CA ARG A 60 50.25 18.73 40.84
C ARG A 60 49.82 18.16 39.51
N LEU A 61 50.72 17.51 38.79
CA LEU A 61 50.41 16.87 37.51
C LEU A 61 49.34 15.77 37.68
N THR A 62 49.53 14.88 38.66
CA THR A 62 48.58 13.82 38.98
C THR A 62 47.25 14.38 39.53
N GLY A 63 47.32 15.41 40.39
CA GLY A 63 46.14 16.09 40.93
C GLY A 63 45.24 16.67 39.81
N TRP A 64 45.85 17.40 38.86
CA TRP A 64 45.13 17.91 37.69
C TRP A 64 44.52 16.79 36.85
N TYR A 65 45.28 15.74 36.54
CA TYR A 65 44.81 14.62 35.72
C TYR A 65 43.64 13.91 36.39
N CYS A 66 43.69 13.64 37.68
CA CYS A 66 42.60 13.07 38.43
C CYS A 66 41.34 13.98 38.42
N GLN A 67 41.55 15.30 38.59
CA GLN A 67 40.46 16.27 38.51
C GLN A 67 39.84 16.28 37.09
N MET A 68 40.65 16.27 36.04
CA MET A 68 40.20 16.22 34.65
C MET A 68 39.39 14.94 34.38
N MET A 69 39.86 13.79 34.86
CA MET A 69 39.17 12.52 34.74
C MET A 69 37.81 12.50 35.48
N LEU A 70 37.76 13.06 36.67
CA LEU A 70 36.50 13.26 37.42
C LEU A 70 35.53 14.17 36.65
N GLY A 71 36.07 15.22 36.00
CA GLY A 71 35.30 16.12 35.16
C GLY A 71 34.69 15.44 33.95
N LEU A 72 35.32 14.37 33.43
CA LEU A 72 34.83 13.59 32.28
C LEU A 72 33.65 12.65 32.64
N VAL A 73 33.56 12.21 33.91
CA VAL A 73 32.56 11.22 34.34
C VAL A 73 31.11 11.62 34.03
N PRO A 74 30.61 12.82 34.35
CA PRO A 74 29.26 13.23 34.03
C PRO A 74 28.98 13.20 32.53
N GLN A 75 29.93 13.61 31.71
CA GLN A 75 29.83 13.60 30.26
C GLN A 75 29.68 12.16 29.73
N VAL A 76 30.50 11.22 30.18
CA VAL A 76 30.41 9.81 29.80
C VAL A 76 29.08 9.21 30.22
N ILE A 77 28.57 9.50 31.41
CA ILE A 77 27.25 9.01 31.88
C ILE A 77 26.12 9.53 31.00
N VAL A 78 26.14 10.81 30.67
CA VAL A 78 25.12 11.44 29.81
C VAL A 78 25.16 10.85 28.40
N LEU A 79 26.36 10.68 27.83
CA LEU A 79 26.53 10.09 26.50
C LEU A 79 26.10 8.61 26.44
N ALA A 80 26.30 7.85 27.51
CA ALA A 80 25.86 6.45 27.61
C ALA A 80 24.33 6.30 27.72
N ARG A 81 23.66 7.32 28.30
CA ARG A 81 22.19 7.34 28.49
C ARG A 81 21.43 8.07 27.38
N PHE A 82 22.15 8.65 26.40
CA PHE A 82 21.49 9.37 25.31
C PHE A 82 20.67 8.41 24.44
N PRO A 83 19.37 8.66 24.22
CA PRO A 83 18.50 7.74 23.50
C PRO A 83 18.77 7.72 21.98
N ASP A 84 18.69 6.55 21.39
CA ASP A 84 18.91 6.37 19.94
C ASP A 84 17.62 6.59 19.11
N GLY A 85 16.42 6.58 19.74
CA GLY A 85 15.11 6.73 19.10
C GLY A 85 14.70 8.17 18.79
N ALA A 86 13.55 8.34 18.14
CA ALA A 86 12.96 9.67 17.91
C ALA A 86 12.65 10.36 19.24
N LEU A 87 12.93 11.67 19.31
CA LEU A 87 12.67 12.50 20.48
C LEU A 87 11.69 13.61 20.10
N ASP A 88 10.78 13.92 21.00
CA ASP A 88 9.92 15.09 20.82
C ASP A 88 10.70 16.41 21.05
N PRO A 89 10.18 17.58 20.66
CA PRO A 89 10.87 18.87 20.81
C PRO A 89 11.25 19.22 22.26
N SER A 90 10.48 18.77 23.24
CA SER A 90 10.75 19.02 24.66
C SER A 90 11.91 18.17 25.15
N GLN A 91 11.94 16.91 24.75
CA GLN A 91 13.02 15.96 25.06
C GLN A 91 14.32 16.36 24.37
N THR A 92 14.29 16.76 23.10
CA THR A 92 15.46 17.26 22.36
C THR A 92 16.10 18.45 23.09
N ARG A 93 15.31 19.43 23.50
CA ARG A 93 15.78 20.59 24.27
C ARG A 93 16.31 20.19 25.65
N ARG A 94 15.67 19.26 26.33
CA ARG A 94 16.12 18.75 27.63
C ARG A 94 17.48 18.07 27.51
N TRP A 95 17.66 17.17 26.56
CA TRP A 95 18.93 16.47 26.33
C TRP A 95 20.05 17.42 25.89
N SER A 96 19.75 18.40 25.05
CA SER A 96 20.69 19.45 24.67
C SER A 96 21.22 20.22 25.90
N ARG A 97 20.34 20.58 26.86
CA ARG A 97 20.75 21.26 28.12
C ARG A 97 21.55 20.36 29.02
N ILE A 98 21.15 19.10 29.21
CA ILE A 98 21.88 18.13 30.05
C ILE A 98 23.29 17.91 29.50
N LEU A 99 23.39 17.69 28.17
CA LEU A 99 24.68 17.51 27.52
C LEU A 99 25.54 18.77 27.60
N ALA A 100 24.93 19.96 27.44
CA ALA A 100 25.64 21.23 27.59
C ALA A 100 26.20 21.40 29.00
N ALA A 101 25.44 21.09 30.06
CA ALA A 101 25.88 21.17 31.44
C ALA A 101 27.04 20.20 31.74
N ALA A 102 26.91 18.94 31.31
CA ALA A 102 27.97 17.93 31.47
C ALA A 102 29.25 18.31 30.74
N ASN A 103 29.13 18.82 29.50
CA ASN A 103 30.24 19.28 28.69
C ASN A 103 30.91 20.53 29.32
N LEU A 104 30.12 21.46 29.83
CA LEU A 104 30.60 22.67 30.49
C LEU A 104 31.40 22.33 31.76
N PHE A 105 30.90 21.38 32.54
CA PHE A 105 31.61 20.87 33.71
C PHE A 105 32.95 20.25 33.34
N PHE A 106 33.01 19.46 32.29
CA PHE A 106 34.26 18.91 31.78
C PHE A 106 35.22 20.02 31.34
N ILE A 107 34.74 21.03 30.61
CA ILE A 107 35.60 22.14 30.10
C ILE A 107 36.14 22.98 31.23
N ALA A 108 35.34 23.25 32.28
CA ALA A 108 35.83 23.99 33.45
C ALA A 108 37.00 23.24 34.14
N ASN A 109 36.87 21.91 34.30
CA ASN A 109 37.95 21.09 34.82
C ASN A 109 39.19 21.05 33.89
N TRP A 110 38.98 20.97 32.56
CA TRP A 110 40.04 21.04 31.60
C TRP A 110 40.77 22.38 31.59
N ALA A 111 40.02 23.48 31.61
CA ALA A 111 40.55 24.84 31.61
C ALA A 111 41.34 25.18 32.90
N SER A 112 41.11 24.44 33.99
CA SER A 112 41.87 24.57 35.22
C SER A 112 43.38 24.20 35.05
N LEU A 113 43.75 23.62 33.90
CA LEU A 113 45.13 23.34 33.50
C LEU A 113 46.05 24.54 33.80
N GLY A 114 45.59 25.77 33.46
CA GLY A 114 46.33 26.99 33.68
C GLY A 114 46.61 27.30 35.15
N LEU A 115 45.78 26.86 36.07
CA LEU A 115 45.98 27.05 37.53
C LEU A 115 46.92 26.00 38.12
N TRP A 116 46.78 24.74 37.72
CA TRP A 116 47.59 23.63 38.20
C TRP A 116 49.00 23.63 37.66
N MET A 117 49.19 23.99 36.39
CA MET A 117 50.48 23.94 35.68
C MET A 117 51.27 25.22 35.82
N TRP A 118 50.74 26.25 36.52
CA TRP A 118 51.45 27.48 36.73
C TRP A 118 52.74 27.24 37.52
N ALA A 119 53.86 27.70 37.01
CA ALA A 119 55.15 27.71 37.69
C ALA A 119 55.67 29.14 37.79
N GLY A 120 55.87 29.63 38.99
CA GLY A 120 56.51 30.95 39.24
C GLY A 120 57.97 30.98 38.93
N GLY A 121 58.55 32.18 38.61
CA GLY A 121 59.94 32.39 38.31
C GLY A 121 60.25 32.50 36.78
N ASP A 122 61.51 32.36 36.38
CA ASP A 122 62.01 32.57 35.03
C ASP A 122 61.54 31.57 33.92
N LYS A 123 60.59 30.77 34.28
CA LYS A 123 60.05 29.70 33.42
C LYS A 123 58.98 30.17 32.45
N ASN A 124 59.22 31.25 31.70
CA ASN A 124 58.25 31.88 30.77
C ASN A 124 57.75 30.97 29.65
N SER A 125 58.50 29.93 29.30
CA SER A 125 58.11 28.93 28.30
C SER A 125 56.92 28.10 28.68
N ASN A 126 56.66 27.92 29.96
CA ASN A 126 55.50 27.18 30.48
C ASN A 126 54.19 27.88 30.15
N HIS A 127 54.09 29.21 30.31
CA HIS A 127 52.86 29.97 30.01
C HIS A 127 52.46 29.91 28.53
N ILE A 128 53.45 29.98 27.64
CA ILE A 128 53.24 29.83 26.17
C ILE A 128 52.64 28.44 25.89
N MET A 129 53.24 27.41 26.49
CA MET A 129 52.75 26.03 26.29
C MET A 129 51.34 25.84 26.76
N ILE A 130 50.96 26.33 27.97
CA ILE A 130 49.60 26.29 28.52
C ILE A 130 48.64 27.01 27.56
N GLN A 131 49.03 28.19 27.03
CA GLN A 131 48.18 28.97 26.13
C GLN A 131 47.96 28.23 24.82
N LEU A 132 48.99 27.60 24.25
CA LEU A 132 48.89 26.81 23.01
C LEU A 132 47.98 25.58 23.18
N ILE A 133 48.09 24.89 24.33
CA ILE A 133 47.21 23.74 24.64
C ILE A 133 45.75 24.20 24.78
N LEU A 134 45.46 25.31 25.49
CA LEU A 134 44.11 25.85 25.62
C LEU A 134 43.56 26.28 24.24
N ALA A 135 44.37 26.90 23.39
CA ALA A 135 44.00 27.29 22.04
C ALA A 135 43.64 26.07 21.17
N ALA A 136 44.53 25.07 21.17
CA ALA A 136 44.32 23.84 20.39
C ALA A 136 43.06 23.08 20.84
N THR A 137 42.85 22.98 22.14
CA THR A 137 41.66 22.29 22.69
C THR A 137 40.36 23.07 22.45
N LEU A 138 40.38 24.41 22.47
CA LEU A 138 39.27 25.24 22.06
C LEU A 138 38.91 25.02 20.59
N ALA A 139 39.90 24.97 19.72
CA ALA A 139 39.67 24.71 18.29
C ALA A 139 39.06 23.32 18.04
N ALA A 140 39.60 22.28 18.70
CA ALA A 140 39.06 20.93 18.64
C ALA A 140 37.61 20.84 19.20
N HIS A 141 37.38 21.52 20.32
CA HIS A 141 36.03 21.59 20.92
C HIS A 141 35.04 22.29 20.00
N ALA A 142 35.40 23.44 19.43
CA ALA A 142 34.53 24.17 18.51
C ALA A 142 34.25 23.38 17.21
N ALA A 143 35.21 22.59 16.73
CA ALA A 143 34.97 21.70 15.59
C ALA A 143 33.96 20.60 15.91
N GLY A 144 34.03 20.00 17.11
CA GLY A 144 33.17 18.89 17.51
C GLY A 144 31.78 19.29 17.99
N THR A 145 31.63 20.44 18.65
CA THR A 145 30.37 20.90 19.23
C THR A 145 29.73 22.07 18.52
N GLY A 146 30.45 22.68 17.56
CA GLY A 146 30.03 23.87 16.81
C GLY A 146 28.63 23.80 16.18
N PRO A 147 28.17 22.62 15.67
CA PRO A 147 26.83 22.46 15.14
C PRO A 147 25.70 22.73 16.15
N CYS A 148 25.95 22.55 17.47
CA CYS A 148 24.95 22.75 18.52
C CYS A 148 25.30 24.00 19.36
N ARG A 149 24.57 25.10 19.13
CA ARG A 149 24.79 26.39 19.83
C ARG A 149 24.71 26.30 21.35
N THR A 150 23.77 25.49 21.85
CA THR A 150 23.53 25.31 23.28
C THR A 150 24.75 24.73 24.00
N ILE A 151 25.53 23.92 23.30
CA ILE A 151 26.74 23.26 23.84
C ILE A 151 27.98 24.12 23.58
N ALA A 152 28.12 24.67 22.38
CA ALA A 152 29.34 25.36 21.94
C ALA A 152 29.53 26.74 22.61
N ARG A 153 28.46 27.55 22.72
CA ARG A 153 28.58 28.95 23.20
C ARG A 153 29.05 29.09 24.65
N PRO A 154 28.51 28.34 25.63
CA PRO A 154 28.98 28.45 27.02
C PRO A 154 30.46 28.05 27.17
N ALA A 155 30.94 27.10 26.35
CA ALA A 155 32.32 26.67 26.38
C ALA A 155 33.29 27.79 26.00
N LEU A 156 32.94 28.62 24.99
CA LEU A 156 33.74 29.76 24.55
C LEU A 156 34.05 30.74 25.70
N PHE A 157 33.07 30.95 26.59
CA PHE A 157 33.26 31.83 27.76
C PHE A 157 34.34 31.31 28.71
N PHE A 158 34.31 30.01 29.05
CA PHE A 158 35.30 29.42 29.97
C PHE A 158 36.73 29.44 29.36
N TYR A 159 36.85 29.15 28.06
CA TYR A 159 38.15 29.27 27.39
C TYR A 159 38.64 30.71 27.29
N LEU A 160 37.76 31.69 27.07
CA LEU A 160 38.11 33.11 27.09
C LEU A 160 38.69 33.50 28.48
N VAL A 161 37.95 33.11 29.53
CA VAL A 161 38.39 33.38 30.94
C VAL A 161 39.76 32.74 31.21
N ALA A 162 39.92 31.45 30.90
CA ALA A 162 41.17 30.73 31.15
C ALA A 162 42.34 31.32 30.35
N MET A 163 42.13 31.60 29.06
CA MET A 163 43.17 32.15 28.16
C MET A 163 43.57 33.61 28.52
N THR A 164 42.69 34.33 29.23
CA THR A 164 42.95 35.68 29.72
C THR A 164 43.64 35.68 31.07
N LEU A 165 43.14 34.83 32.01
CA LEU A 165 43.67 34.77 33.36
C LEU A 165 45.10 34.20 33.44
N VAL A 166 45.44 33.18 32.62
CA VAL A 166 46.77 32.56 32.62
C VAL A 166 47.87 33.56 32.32
N PRO A 167 47.84 34.41 31.27
CA PRO A 167 48.84 35.46 31.05
C PRO A 167 48.84 36.54 32.12
N LEU A 168 47.68 36.93 32.70
CA LEU A 168 47.61 37.95 33.73
C LEU A 168 48.39 37.59 35.00
N GLN A 169 48.48 36.31 35.34
CA GLN A 169 49.33 35.83 36.46
C GLN A 169 50.82 36.20 36.22
N GLY A 170 51.29 36.17 34.96
CA GLY A 170 52.63 36.58 34.59
C GLY A 170 52.90 38.07 34.75
N ILE A 171 51.88 38.91 34.69
CA ILE A 171 51.99 40.35 34.89
C ILE A 171 52.17 40.66 36.39
N ALA A 172 51.45 39.96 37.26
CA ALA A 172 51.45 40.20 38.68
C ALA A 172 52.74 39.75 39.39
N PHE A 173 53.43 38.78 38.83
CA PHE A 173 54.55 38.10 39.53
C PHE A 173 55.87 38.00 38.74
N GLY A 174 56.07 38.73 37.60
CA GLY A 174 57.30 38.59 36.80
C GLY A 174 57.72 39.76 35.93
N PRO A 175 59.00 39.77 35.44
CA PRO A 175 59.58 40.84 34.61
C PRO A 175 59.08 40.88 33.17
N THR A 176 58.09 40.08 32.76
CA THR A 176 57.68 39.84 31.37
C THR A 176 56.31 40.43 31.02
N ALA A 177 56.03 41.59 31.58
CA ALA A 177 54.73 42.27 31.46
C ALA A 177 54.24 42.45 30.03
N LEU A 178 55.14 42.88 29.10
CA LEU A 178 54.76 43.11 27.68
C LEU A 178 54.28 41.84 26.98
N ARG A 179 54.99 40.71 27.14
CA ARG A 179 54.61 39.43 26.54
C ARG A 179 53.24 38.92 27.06
N SER A 180 53.06 39.02 28.36
CA SER A 180 51.83 38.61 29.02
C SER A 180 50.65 39.49 28.58
N TRP A 181 50.84 40.78 28.41
CA TRP A 181 49.83 41.67 27.84
C TRP A 181 49.46 41.32 26.40
N ILE A 182 50.43 41.03 25.54
CA ILE A 182 50.23 40.59 24.14
C ILE A 182 49.35 39.30 24.11
N MET A 183 49.68 38.32 24.98
CA MET A 183 48.93 37.07 25.10
C MET A 183 47.51 37.29 25.62
N ALA A 184 47.31 38.08 26.66
CA ALA A 184 46.00 38.39 27.22
C ALA A 184 45.12 39.13 26.17
N LEU A 185 45.68 40.09 25.44
CA LEU A 185 44.99 40.83 24.39
C LEU A 185 44.69 39.99 23.15
N SER A 186 45.49 39.00 22.82
CA SER A 186 45.26 38.09 21.67
C SER A 186 44.15 37.09 21.91
N ALA A 187 43.82 36.73 23.20
CA ALA A 187 42.86 35.74 23.53
C ALA A 187 41.43 36.05 23.01
N PRO A 188 40.84 37.26 23.18
CA PRO A 188 39.54 37.59 22.65
C PRO A 188 39.46 37.52 21.12
N PHE A 189 40.53 37.90 20.40
CA PHE A 189 40.57 37.78 18.94
C PHE A 189 40.58 36.33 18.51
N TYR A 190 41.31 35.46 19.17
CA TYR A 190 41.34 34.04 18.89
C TYR A 190 39.97 33.40 19.18
N VAL A 191 39.36 33.69 20.33
CA VAL A 191 38.03 33.19 20.67
C VAL A 191 36.98 33.68 19.66
N ALA A 192 37.05 34.95 19.26
CA ALA A 192 36.17 35.49 18.23
C ALA A 192 36.34 34.78 16.86
N PHE A 193 37.57 34.50 16.46
CA PHE A 193 37.87 33.74 15.26
C PHE A 193 37.28 32.32 15.34
N ILE A 194 37.50 31.60 16.43
CA ILE A 194 36.96 30.26 16.64
C ILE A 194 35.42 30.28 16.69
N ALA A 195 34.81 31.30 17.32
CA ALA A 195 33.36 31.48 17.31
C ALA A 195 32.81 31.71 15.88
N MET A 196 33.54 32.44 15.03
CA MET A 196 33.19 32.63 13.62
C MET A 196 33.29 31.33 12.84
N VAL A 197 34.32 30.51 13.03
CA VAL A 197 34.45 29.18 12.42
C VAL A 197 33.32 28.26 12.87
N GLY A 198 33.00 28.24 14.17
CA GLY A 198 31.92 27.49 14.73
C GLY A 198 30.55 27.85 14.10
N ARG A 199 30.26 29.14 13.89
CA ARG A 199 29.04 29.60 13.20
C ARG A 199 28.99 29.14 11.74
N ARG A 200 30.11 29.11 11.03
CA ARG A 200 30.17 28.58 9.65
C ARG A 200 29.92 27.08 9.62
N ASN A 201 30.51 26.33 10.54
CA ASN A 201 30.28 24.90 10.68
C ASN A 201 28.81 24.58 11.01
N GLU A 202 28.21 25.34 11.91
CA GLU A 202 26.76 25.21 12.22
C GLU A 202 25.90 25.42 10.98
N LYS A 203 26.13 26.49 10.22
CA LYS A 203 25.37 26.75 8.97
C LYS A 203 25.51 25.62 7.96
N ARG A 204 26.74 25.10 7.78
CA ARG A 204 27.01 23.97 6.87
C ARG A 204 26.29 22.69 7.35
N ALA A 205 26.40 22.38 8.63
CA ALA A 205 25.76 21.19 9.21
C ALA A 205 24.23 21.27 9.11
N ARG A 206 23.62 22.44 9.37
CA ARG A 206 22.18 22.65 9.16
C ARG A 206 21.77 22.49 7.69
N ALA A 207 22.51 23.09 6.76
CA ALA A 207 22.22 22.94 5.33
C ALA A 207 22.31 21.48 4.88
N ALA A 208 23.33 20.75 5.33
CA ALA A 208 23.47 19.33 5.04
C ALA A 208 22.32 18.50 5.60
N ALA A 209 21.87 18.77 6.85
CA ALA A 209 20.75 18.08 7.46
C ALA A 209 19.42 18.35 6.70
N VAL A 210 19.18 19.59 6.24
CA VAL A 210 18.02 19.95 5.41
C VAL A 210 18.03 19.19 4.09
N LEU A 211 19.16 19.19 3.38
CA LEU A 211 19.30 18.48 2.09
C LEU A 211 19.11 16.97 2.23
N THR A 212 19.63 16.39 3.32
CA THR A 212 19.45 14.95 3.59
C THR A 212 17.97 14.62 3.80
N GLN A 213 17.27 15.44 4.59
CA GLN A 213 15.85 15.24 4.85
C GLN A 213 15.00 15.40 3.58
N GLU A 214 15.32 16.39 2.74
CA GLU A 214 14.63 16.61 1.46
C GLU A 214 14.87 15.45 0.49
N ARG A 215 16.11 14.97 0.40
CA ARG A 215 16.44 13.78 -0.38
C ARG A 215 15.64 12.56 0.07
N ASP A 216 15.55 12.32 1.38
CA ASP A 216 14.85 11.16 1.93
C ASP A 216 13.33 11.23 1.68
N SER A 217 12.73 12.45 1.73
CA SER A 217 11.31 12.63 1.37
C SER A 217 11.05 12.40 -0.11
N LEU A 218 11.91 12.93 -1.00
CA LEU A 218 11.79 12.71 -2.45
C LEU A 218 11.99 11.24 -2.83
N MET A 219 12.92 10.54 -2.16
CA MET A 219 13.09 9.10 -2.36
C MET A 219 11.86 8.30 -1.95
N ALA A 220 11.21 8.67 -0.83
CA ALA A 220 9.96 8.02 -0.40
C ALA A 220 8.84 8.24 -1.43
N GLU A 221 8.66 9.45 -1.94
CA GLU A 221 7.69 9.76 -3.00
C GLU A 221 7.97 8.98 -4.29
N LEU A 222 9.23 8.91 -4.70
CA LEU A 222 9.64 8.16 -5.89
C LEU A 222 9.33 6.66 -5.76
N VAL A 223 9.59 6.07 -4.59
CA VAL A 223 9.27 4.66 -4.32
C VAL A 223 7.76 4.41 -4.41
N MET A 224 6.95 5.28 -3.83
CA MET A 224 5.49 5.15 -3.90
C MET A 224 4.96 5.30 -5.34
N ALA A 225 5.42 6.30 -6.07
CA ALA A 225 5.05 6.50 -7.47
C ALA A 225 5.45 5.33 -8.37
N LYS A 226 6.64 4.75 -8.12
CA LYS A 226 7.09 3.56 -8.84
C LYS A 226 6.21 2.34 -8.55
N LEU A 227 5.88 2.09 -7.29
CA LEU A 227 4.99 0.98 -6.91
C LEU A 227 3.60 1.11 -7.55
N GLU A 228 3.06 2.32 -7.62
CA GLU A 228 1.78 2.56 -8.29
C GLU A 228 1.87 2.32 -9.80
N SER A 229 2.93 2.79 -10.44
CA SER A 229 3.20 2.55 -11.87
C SER A 229 3.34 1.06 -12.19
N ASP A 230 4.11 0.31 -11.37
CA ASP A 230 4.30 -1.14 -11.56
C ASP A 230 2.97 -1.90 -11.42
N ARG A 231 2.13 -1.55 -10.43
CA ARG A 231 0.78 -2.11 -10.28
C ARG A 231 -0.13 -1.80 -11.49
N GLY A 232 -0.03 -0.58 -12.02
CA GLY A 232 -0.75 -0.18 -13.23
C GLY A 232 -0.34 -1.02 -14.44
N ARG A 233 0.97 -1.24 -14.61
CA ARG A 233 1.52 -2.07 -15.68
C ARG A 233 1.08 -3.53 -15.56
N GLU A 234 1.16 -4.13 -14.37
CA GLU A 234 0.71 -5.51 -14.15
C GLU A 234 -0.77 -5.72 -14.49
N ARG A 235 -1.63 -4.76 -14.11
CA ARG A 235 -3.06 -4.81 -14.47
C ARG A 235 -3.28 -4.70 -15.97
N ALA A 236 -2.55 -3.82 -16.64
CA ALA A 236 -2.64 -3.65 -18.11
C ALA A 236 -2.14 -4.90 -18.85
N GLU A 237 -1.04 -5.51 -18.40
CA GLU A 237 -0.51 -6.76 -18.96
C GLU A 237 -1.50 -7.93 -18.77
N ALA A 238 -2.06 -8.09 -17.57
CA ALA A 238 -3.07 -9.12 -17.30
C ALA A 238 -4.33 -8.94 -18.17
N ALA A 239 -4.82 -7.70 -18.32
CA ALA A 239 -5.95 -7.40 -19.21
C ALA A 239 -5.62 -7.69 -20.69
N SER A 240 -4.40 -7.37 -21.14
CA SER A 240 -3.94 -7.67 -22.51
C SER A 240 -3.87 -9.17 -22.78
N ILE A 241 -3.35 -9.95 -21.84
CA ILE A 241 -3.28 -11.42 -21.94
C ILE A 241 -4.70 -12.01 -21.99
N ALA A 242 -5.59 -11.59 -21.08
CA ALA A 242 -6.98 -12.04 -21.07
C ALA A 242 -7.70 -11.72 -22.40
N LYS A 243 -7.49 -10.51 -22.95
CA LYS A 243 -8.04 -10.11 -24.25
C LYS A 243 -7.49 -10.97 -25.39
N SER A 244 -6.21 -11.30 -25.38
CA SER A 244 -5.58 -12.13 -26.42
C SER A 244 -6.11 -13.57 -26.37
N GLN A 245 -6.27 -14.13 -25.18
CA GLN A 245 -6.87 -15.45 -24.98
C GLN A 245 -8.34 -15.48 -25.42
N PHE A 246 -9.11 -14.42 -25.09
CA PHE A 246 -10.48 -14.25 -25.56
C PHE A 246 -10.56 -14.32 -27.09
N LEU A 247 -9.75 -13.53 -27.82
CA LEU A 247 -9.73 -13.52 -29.28
C LEU A 247 -9.31 -14.87 -29.91
N ALA A 248 -8.33 -15.53 -29.27
CA ALA A 248 -7.87 -16.84 -29.72
C ALA A 248 -8.98 -17.91 -29.59
N ASN A 249 -9.65 -17.95 -28.43
CA ASN A 249 -10.75 -18.88 -28.18
C ASN A 249 -11.93 -18.62 -29.13
N MET A 250 -12.30 -17.33 -29.31
CA MET A 250 -13.34 -16.95 -30.27
C MET A 250 -13.04 -17.45 -31.68
N SER A 251 -11.81 -17.24 -32.14
CA SER A 251 -11.41 -17.69 -33.51
C SER A 251 -11.55 -19.19 -33.64
N HIS A 252 -11.24 -19.96 -32.61
CA HIS A 252 -11.39 -21.40 -32.61
C HIS A 252 -12.86 -21.84 -32.62
N GLU A 253 -13.69 -21.25 -31.75
CA GLU A 253 -15.12 -21.57 -31.63
C GLU A 253 -15.93 -21.17 -32.88
N LEU A 254 -15.55 -20.10 -33.56
CA LEU A 254 -16.14 -19.73 -34.87
C LEU A 254 -15.69 -20.64 -36.03
N ARG A 255 -14.44 -21.10 -36.02
CA ARG A 255 -13.88 -21.91 -37.13
C ARG A 255 -14.49 -23.30 -37.17
N THR A 256 -14.79 -23.92 -36.03
CA THR A 256 -15.32 -25.30 -35.99
C THR A 256 -16.65 -25.45 -36.71
N PRO A 257 -17.73 -24.69 -36.38
CA PRO A 257 -19.00 -24.79 -37.12
C PRO A 257 -18.88 -24.31 -38.57
N LEU A 258 -18.03 -23.33 -38.85
CA LEU A 258 -17.81 -22.85 -40.21
C LEU A 258 -17.17 -23.93 -41.09
N ASN A 259 -16.17 -24.64 -40.57
CA ASN A 259 -15.54 -25.76 -41.30
C ASN A 259 -16.54 -26.92 -41.51
N ALA A 260 -17.43 -27.19 -40.55
CA ALA A 260 -18.49 -28.17 -40.72
C ALA A 260 -19.47 -27.78 -41.83
N ILE A 261 -19.92 -26.51 -41.85
CA ILE A 261 -20.77 -25.98 -42.93
C ILE A 261 -20.09 -26.14 -44.28
N LEU A 262 -18.83 -25.72 -44.43
CA LEU A 262 -18.08 -25.80 -45.68
C LEU A 262 -17.87 -27.26 -46.10
N GLY A 263 -17.41 -28.13 -45.17
CA GLY A 263 -17.13 -29.52 -45.48
C GLY A 263 -18.36 -30.31 -45.91
N PHE A 264 -19.48 -30.17 -45.19
CA PHE A 264 -20.72 -30.84 -45.58
C PHE A 264 -21.34 -30.25 -46.87
N SER A 265 -21.21 -28.95 -47.11
CA SER A 265 -21.64 -28.33 -48.35
C SER A 265 -20.83 -28.80 -49.57
N GLU A 266 -19.48 -28.98 -49.39
CA GLU A 266 -18.62 -29.56 -50.43
C GLU A 266 -18.97 -31.00 -50.72
N LEU A 267 -19.29 -31.83 -49.73
CA LEU A 267 -19.75 -33.21 -49.93
C LEU A 267 -21.05 -33.29 -50.74
N ILE A 268 -22.01 -32.40 -50.46
CA ILE A 268 -23.22 -32.29 -51.25
C ILE A 268 -22.91 -31.80 -52.69
N ALA A 269 -22.08 -30.76 -52.83
CA ALA A 269 -21.73 -30.14 -54.08
C ALA A 269 -20.94 -31.10 -55.01
N SER A 270 -20.09 -31.94 -54.43
CA SER A 270 -19.29 -32.95 -55.19
C SER A 270 -20.12 -34.12 -55.77
N ARG A 271 -21.39 -34.21 -55.38
CA ARG A 271 -22.34 -35.27 -55.79
C ARG A 271 -21.86 -36.69 -55.51
N ILE A 272 -20.91 -36.88 -54.57
CA ILE A 272 -20.39 -38.21 -54.19
C ILE A 272 -21.53 -39.14 -53.77
N PHE A 273 -22.55 -38.58 -53.10
CA PHE A 273 -23.73 -39.28 -52.57
C PHE A 273 -24.99 -38.97 -53.39
N ALA A 274 -24.89 -38.64 -54.65
CA ALA A 274 -26.03 -38.29 -55.50
C ALA A 274 -27.14 -39.38 -55.56
N LYS A 275 -26.80 -40.63 -55.26
CA LYS A 275 -27.74 -41.78 -55.25
C LYS A 275 -28.25 -42.11 -53.82
N ASP A 276 -27.84 -41.35 -52.79
CA ASP A 276 -28.23 -41.56 -51.42
C ASP A 276 -28.88 -40.26 -50.88
N PRO A 277 -30.20 -40.08 -51.05
CA PRO A 277 -30.92 -38.90 -50.60
C PRO A 277 -30.86 -38.71 -49.08
N ASP A 278 -30.85 -39.80 -48.32
CA ASP A 278 -30.87 -39.74 -46.84
C ASP A 278 -29.59 -39.10 -46.29
N ARG A 279 -28.44 -39.40 -46.86
CA ARG A 279 -27.17 -38.75 -46.56
C ARG A 279 -27.14 -37.27 -46.93
N ASN A 280 -27.75 -36.87 -48.00
CA ASN A 280 -27.85 -35.47 -48.37
C ASN A 280 -28.72 -34.69 -47.36
N TYR A 281 -29.80 -35.32 -46.86
CA TYR A 281 -30.61 -34.74 -45.81
C TYR A 281 -29.84 -34.62 -44.48
N GLU A 282 -29.08 -35.66 -44.12
CA GLU A 282 -28.20 -35.64 -42.92
C GLU A 282 -27.18 -34.51 -43.00
N TYR A 283 -26.48 -34.33 -44.14
CA TYR A 283 -25.51 -33.26 -44.34
C TYR A 283 -26.18 -31.87 -44.34
N ALA A 284 -27.35 -31.73 -44.94
CA ALA A 284 -28.12 -30.49 -44.90
C ALA A 284 -28.56 -30.13 -43.48
N ASP A 285 -28.93 -31.11 -42.65
CA ASP A 285 -29.27 -30.89 -41.24
C ASP A 285 -28.04 -30.49 -40.40
N LEU A 286 -26.88 -31.12 -40.66
CA LEU A 286 -25.61 -30.76 -40.05
C LEU A 286 -25.15 -29.33 -40.43
N ILE A 287 -25.36 -28.90 -41.67
CA ILE A 287 -25.11 -27.52 -42.10
C ILE A 287 -26.04 -26.57 -41.38
N HIS A 288 -27.33 -26.90 -41.31
CA HIS A 288 -28.35 -26.07 -40.67
C HIS A 288 -28.11 -25.91 -39.15
N SER A 289 -27.80 -27.01 -38.46
CA SER A 289 -27.47 -27.00 -37.02
C SER A 289 -26.20 -26.23 -36.72
N SER A 290 -25.14 -26.40 -37.53
CA SER A 290 -23.88 -25.65 -37.47
C SER A 290 -24.08 -24.16 -37.73
N GLY A 291 -24.94 -23.80 -38.70
CA GLY A 291 -25.32 -22.41 -38.98
C GLY A 291 -26.07 -21.75 -37.80
N LYS A 292 -27.03 -22.47 -37.21
CA LYS A 292 -27.73 -22.00 -36.00
C LYS A 292 -26.76 -21.80 -34.83
N HIS A 293 -25.85 -22.74 -34.63
CA HIS A 293 -24.83 -22.62 -33.57
C HIS A 293 -23.91 -21.41 -33.78
N LEU A 294 -23.45 -21.19 -35.02
CA LEU A 294 -22.63 -20.03 -35.37
C LEU A 294 -23.35 -18.70 -35.13
N LEU A 295 -24.63 -18.62 -35.51
CA LEU A 295 -25.46 -17.43 -35.29
C LEU A 295 -25.66 -17.14 -33.78
N ALA A 296 -25.88 -18.16 -32.96
CA ALA A 296 -26.00 -18.05 -31.53
C ALA A 296 -24.68 -17.52 -30.91
N LEU A 297 -23.54 -18.08 -31.32
CA LEU A 297 -22.20 -17.61 -30.92
C LEU A 297 -21.98 -16.13 -31.21
N ILE A 298 -22.31 -15.70 -32.44
CA ILE A 298 -22.14 -14.30 -32.86
C ILE A 298 -23.02 -13.39 -32.00
N ASN A 299 -24.26 -13.78 -31.74
CA ASN A 299 -25.15 -13.00 -30.86
C ASN A 299 -24.64 -12.93 -29.42
N ASP A 300 -24.13 -14.02 -28.86
CA ASP A 300 -23.53 -14.06 -27.51
C ASP A 300 -22.34 -13.12 -27.40
N ILE A 301 -21.49 -13.08 -28.45
CA ILE A 301 -20.33 -12.17 -28.50
C ILE A 301 -20.77 -10.70 -28.57
N LEU A 302 -21.78 -10.39 -29.41
CA LEU A 302 -22.29 -9.03 -29.54
C LEU A 302 -22.96 -8.58 -28.24
N ASP A 303 -23.65 -9.45 -27.55
CA ASP A 303 -24.28 -9.15 -26.26
C ASP A 303 -23.24 -8.92 -25.17
N LEU A 304 -22.23 -9.78 -25.07
CA LEU A 304 -21.10 -9.61 -24.17
C LEU A 304 -20.36 -8.27 -24.42
N ALA A 305 -20.09 -7.94 -25.69
CA ALA A 305 -19.43 -6.68 -26.05
C ALA A 305 -20.26 -5.44 -25.67
N LYS A 306 -21.58 -5.50 -25.76
CA LYS A 306 -22.48 -4.42 -25.30
C LYS A 306 -22.46 -4.28 -23.78
N ILE A 307 -22.44 -5.41 -23.06
CA ILE A 307 -22.38 -5.47 -21.60
C ILE A 307 -21.03 -4.87 -21.11
N GLU A 308 -19.90 -5.36 -21.63
CA GLU A 308 -18.54 -4.89 -21.25
C GLU A 308 -18.34 -3.40 -21.54
N ALA A 309 -18.94 -2.90 -22.63
CA ALA A 309 -18.89 -1.47 -22.95
C ALA A 309 -19.83 -0.60 -22.13
N GLY A 310 -20.63 -1.18 -21.19
CA GLY A 310 -21.65 -0.46 -20.43
C GLY A 310 -22.78 0.09 -21.31
N ARG A 311 -22.98 -0.48 -22.52
CA ARG A 311 -23.96 -0.01 -23.51
C ARG A 311 -25.26 -0.81 -23.49
N TRP A 312 -25.39 -1.77 -22.59
CA TRP A 312 -26.65 -2.50 -22.42
C TRP A 312 -27.66 -1.57 -21.74
N LYS A 313 -28.71 -1.19 -22.49
CA LYS A 313 -29.80 -0.36 -21.97
C LYS A 313 -30.94 -1.27 -21.58
N LEU A 314 -31.33 -1.25 -20.29
CA LEU A 314 -32.47 -1.99 -19.79
C LEU A 314 -33.77 -1.29 -20.20
N GLU A 315 -34.73 -2.08 -20.70
CA GLU A 315 -36.11 -1.66 -20.91
C GLU A 315 -36.96 -2.16 -19.72
N ASP A 316 -36.92 -1.40 -18.61
CA ASP A 316 -37.56 -1.79 -17.36
C ASP A 316 -39.09 -1.83 -17.51
N THR A 317 -39.69 -3.00 -17.30
CA THR A 317 -41.11 -3.24 -17.29
C THR A 317 -41.50 -4.08 -16.05
N GLU A 318 -42.80 -4.10 -15.67
CA GLU A 318 -43.27 -4.97 -14.61
C GLU A 318 -43.47 -6.38 -15.14
N LEU A 319 -42.75 -7.34 -14.59
CA LEU A 319 -42.63 -8.71 -15.09
C LEU A 319 -43.17 -9.71 -14.08
N ASP A 320 -43.92 -10.70 -14.57
CA ASP A 320 -44.30 -11.89 -13.82
C ASP A 320 -43.26 -13.01 -14.04
N LEU A 321 -42.37 -13.19 -13.04
CA LEU A 321 -41.28 -14.16 -13.15
C LEU A 321 -41.77 -15.62 -13.28
N HIS A 322 -42.97 -15.95 -12.73
CA HIS A 322 -43.57 -17.28 -12.88
C HIS A 322 -43.88 -17.58 -14.37
N ILE A 323 -44.41 -16.58 -15.09
CA ILE A 323 -44.76 -16.70 -16.51
C ILE A 323 -43.49 -16.82 -17.32
N ILE A 324 -42.49 -15.95 -17.11
CA ILE A 324 -41.20 -15.99 -17.86
C ILE A 324 -40.47 -17.31 -17.64
N ALA A 325 -40.45 -17.82 -16.40
CA ALA A 325 -39.85 -19.11 -16.11
C ALA A 325 -40.56 -20.28 -16.75
N ARG A 326 -41.93 -20.25 -16.74
CA ARG A 326 -42.73 -21.24 -17.45
C ARG A 326 -42.42 -21.28 -18.94
N ASP A 327 -42.33 -20.11 -19.58
CA ASP A 327 -42.05 -20.00 -21.00
C ASP A 327 -40.59 -20.43 -21.33
N ALA A 328 -39.63 -20.09 -20.46
CA ALA A 328 -38.26 -20.55 -20.59
C ALA A 328 -38.14 -22.09 -20.42
N LEU A 329 -38.82 -22.67 -19.45
CA LEU A 329 -38.84 -24.12 -19.25
C LEU A 329 -39.49 -24.84 -20.45
N GLN A 330 -40.53 -24.27 -21.06
CA GLN A 330 -41.13 -24.83 -22.26
C GLN A 330 -40.16 -24.92 -23.43
N LEU A 331 -39.29 -23.92 -23.63
CA LEU A 331 -38.29 -23.91 -24.66
C LEU A 331 -37.21 -24.99 -24.51
N VAL A 332 -36.90 -25.44 -23.30
CA VAL A 332 -35.94 -26.50 -23.05
C VAL A 332 -36.55 -27.89 -22.86
N THR A 333 -37.89 -27.99 -22.84
CA THR A 333 -38.64 -29.24 -22.49
C THR A 333 -38.28 -30.39 -23.43
N TRP A 334 -38.13 -30.15 -24.73
CA TRP A 334 -37.82 -31.21 -25.70
C TRP A 334 -36.41 -31.80 -25.44
N ARG A 335 -35.42 -30.95 -25.19
CA ARG A 335 -34.05 -31.39 -24.83
C ARG A 335 -33.99 -32.13 -23.49
N ALA A 336 -34.76 -31.67 -22.54
CA ALA A 336 -34.85 -32.33 -21.23
C ALA A 336 -35.48 -33.72 -21.34
N ARG A 337 -36.53 -33.90 -22.20
CA ARG A 337 -37.15 -35.19 -22.49
C ARG A 337 -36.18 -36.14 -23.21
N ASP A 338 -35.46 -35.68 -24.20
CA ASP A 338 -34.46 -36.48 -24.90
C ASP A 338 -33.32 -36.98 -23.96
N ASN A 339 -33.05 -36.25 -22.89
CA ASN A 339 -32.06 -36.59 -21.86
C ASN A 339 -32.67 -37.26 -20.61
N ASP A 340 -33.95 -37.62 -20.63
CA ASP A 340 -34.67 -38.19 -19.46
C ASP A 340 -34.57 -37.32 -18.18
N VAL A 341 -34.63 -35.99 -18.30
CA VAL A 341 -34.50 -35.05 -17.17
C VAL A 341 -35.84 -34.40 -16.84
N THR A 342 -36.17 -34.40 -15.55
CA THR A 342 -37.42 -33.81 -15.02
C THR A 342 -37.28 -32.29 -14.79
N LEU A 343 -38.15 -31.47 -15.38
CA LEU A 343 -38.22 -30.02 -15.18
C LEU A 343 -39.31 -29.65 -14.16
N VAL A 344 -38.98 -28.76 -13.23
CA VAL A 344 -39.90 -28.28 -12.19
C VAL A 344 -39.92 -26.75 -12.14
N ASN A 345 -41.10 -26.12 -12.28
CA ASN A 345 -41.27 -24.71 -11.95
C ASN A 345 -41.73 -24.60 -10.49
N ALA A 346 -40.81 -24.21 -9.58
CA ALA A 346 -41.10 -23.99 -8.17
C ALA A 346 -41.32 -22.50 -7.81
N ILE A 347 -41.49 -21.63 -8.82
CA ILE A 347 -41.82 -20.22 -8.61
C ILE A 347 -43.28 -20.08 -8.32
N ALA A 348 -43.60 -19.47 -7.18
CA ALA A 348 -45.00 -19.28 -6.77
C ALA A 348 -45.76 -18.35 -7.76
N PRO A 349 -47.03 -18.70 -8.14
CA PRO A 349 -47.79 -17.86 -9.08
C PRO A 349 -48.15 -16.48 -8.50
N ASP A 350 -48.16 -16.33 -7.19
CA ASP A 350 -48.46 -15.10 -6.47
C ASP A 350 -47.21 -14.31 -6.03
N LEU A 351 -46.06 -14.67 -6.57
CA LEU A 351 -44.83 -13.92 -6.32
C LEU A 351 -44.97 -12.43 -6.74
N ALA A 352 -44.34 -11.54 -6.00
CA ALA A 352 -44.26 -10.11 -6.35
C ALA A 352 -43.74 -9.91 -7.79
N LEU A 353 -44.19 -8.86 -8.47
CA LEU A 353 -43.74 -8.51 -9.78
C LEU A 353 -42.29 -7.96 -9.71
N VAL A 354 -41.55 -8.14 -10.79
CA VAL A 354 -40.14 -7.69 -10.92
C VAL A 354 -40.10 -6.56 -11.93
N CYS A 355 -39.48 -5.43 -11.55
CA CYS A 355 -39.12 -4.37 -12.49
C CYS A 355 -37.80 -4.69 -13.17
N GLY A 356 -37.84 -4.98 -14.46
CA GLY A 356 -36.64 -5.37 -15.22
C GLY A 356 -36.90 -5.46 -16.71
N ASP A 357 -35.86 -5.84 -17.45
CA ASP A 357 -35.92 -6.10 -18.88
C ASP A 357 -36.33 -7.56 -19.12
N GLU A 358 -37.51 -7.78 -19.76
CA GLU A 358 -38.04 -9.13 -20.03
C GLU A 358 -37.07 -9.98 -20.83
N ARG A 359 -36.44 -9.41 -21.85
CA ARG A 359 -35.51 -10.14 -22.72
C ARG A 359 -34.27 -10.58 -21.95
N ALA A 360 -33.73 -9.69 -21.10
CA ALA A 360 -32.58 -9.98 -20.27
C ALA A 360 -32.91 -11.06 -19.20
N ILE A 361 -34.02 -10.94 -18.49
CA ILE A 361 -34.48 -11.96 -17.50
C ILE A 361 -34.71 -13.30 -18.15
N LYS A 362 -35.36 -13.32 -19.34
CA LYS A 362 -35.57 -14.55 -20.10
C LYS A 362 -34.22 -15.16 -20.58
N GLN A 363 -33.27 -14.33 -21.03
CA GLN A 363 -31.94 -14.78 -21.42
C GLN A 363 -31.16 -15.38 -20.24
N ILE A 364 -31.25 -14.76 -19.06
CA ILE A 364 -30.66 -15.30 -17.82
C ILE A 364 -31.21 -16.71 -17.56
N LEU A 365 -32.52 -16.87 -17.52
CA LEU A 365 -33.18 -18.17 -17.25
C LEU A 365 -32.82 -19.22 -18.33
N LEU A 366 -32.84 -18.85 -19.60
CA LEU A 366 -32.51 -19.76 -20.70
C LEU A 366 -31.07 -20.26 -20.63
N ASN A 367 -30.12 -19.36 -20.32
CA ASN A 367 -28.71 -19.75 -20.18
C ASN A 367 -28.53 -20.70 -18.98
N LEU A 368 -29.16 -20.43 -17.85
CA LEU A 368 -29.10 -21.30 -16.67
C LEU A 368 -29.75 -22.65 -16.91
N LEU A 369 -30.96 -22.68 -17.52
CA LEU A 369 -31.69 -23.90 -17.83
C LEU A 369 -30.95 -24.75 -18.88
N SER A 370 -30.43 -24.14 -19.94
CA SER A 370 -29.69 -24.84 -20.97
C SER A 370 -28.43 -25.53 -20.39
N ASN A 371 -27.70 -24.84 -19.52
CA ASN A 371 -26.55 -25.42 -18.81
C ASN A 371 -27.01 -26.57 -17.90
N ALA A 372 -28.09 -26.39 -17.14
CA ALA A 372 -28.61 -27.43 -16.28
C ALA A 372 -29.04 -28.70 -17.07
N VAL A 373 -29.74 -28.58 -18.20
CA VAL A 373 -30.11 -29.71 -19.06
C VAL A 373 -28.89 -30.43 -19.61
N LYS A 374 -27.85 -29.68 -19.99
CA LYS A 374 -26.61 -30.22 -20.55
C LYS A 374 -25.81 -31.05 -19.55
N PHE A 375 -25.75 -30.63 -18.30
CA PHE A 375 -24.90 -31.25 -17.28
C PHE A 375 -25.65 -32.14 -16.28
N THR A 376 -26.96 -32.34 -16.45
CA THR A 376 -27.76 -33.24 -15.63
C THR A 376 -27.87 -34.60 -16.33
N PRO A 377 -27.47 -35.71 -15.67
CA PRO A 377 -27.57 -37.05 -16.22
C PRO A 377 -29.06 -37.52 -16.28
N PRO A 378 -29.36 -38.59 -17.04
CA PRO A 378 -30.70 -39.17 -17.09
C PRO A 378 -31.28 -39.46 -15.70
N ASN A 379 -32.61 -39.31 -15.58
CA ASN A 379 -33.35 -39.37 -14.32
C ASN A 379 -33.06 -38.24 -13.32
N GLY A 380 -32.30 -37.21 -13.72
CA GLY A 380 -32.04 -36.03 -12.92
C GLY A 380 -33.21 -35.05 -12.88
N ARG A 381 -33.07 -34.02 -12.05
CA ARG A 381 -34.09 -32.98 -11.85
C ARG A 381 -33.50 -31.60 -11.97
N ILE A 382 -34.19 -30.71 -12.63
CA ILE A 382 -33.90 -29.29 -12.74
C ILE A 382 -35.08 -28.48 -12.18
N THR A 383 -34.78 -27.57 -11.27
CA THR A 383 -35.78 -26.75 -10.60
C THR A 383 -35.48 -25.27 -10.82
N ALA A 384 -36.44 -24.56 -11.47
CA ALA A 384 -36.45 -23.11 -11.47
C ALA A 384 -37.12 -22.63 -10.18
N PHE A 385 -36.49 -21.77 -9.39
CA PHE A 385 -36.98 -21.31 -8.12
C PHE A 385 -36.89 -19.77 -8.02
N ALA A 386 -37.77 -19.18 -7.19
CA ALA A 386 -37.68 -17.78 -6.80
C ALA A 386 -38.26 -17.57 -5.40
N ASN A 387 -37.71 -16.59 -4.70
CA ASN A 387 -38.20 -16.15 -3.41
C ASN A 387 -38.05 -14.62 -3.28
N ALA A 388 -39.08 -13.95 -2.82
CA ALA A 388 -39.05 -12.51 -2.54
C ALA A 388 -38.97 -12.30 -1.02
N ALA A 389 -38.02 -11.47 -0.59
CA ALA A 389 -37.80 -11.10 0.79
C ALA A 389 -37.67 -9.57 0.93
N ALA A 390 -37.57 -9.06 2.15
CA ALA A 390 -37.48 -7.63 2.40
C ALA A 390 -36.18 -7.00 1.79
N ASP A 391 -35.15 -7.78 1.59
CA ASP A 391 -33.86 -7.39 1.03
C ASP A 391 -33.76 -7.57 -0.49
N GLY A 392 -34.78 -8.06 -1.15
CA GLY A 392 -34.83 -8.19 -2.60
C GLY A 392 -35.48 -9.50 -3.10
N LEU A 393 -35.28 -9.74 -4.39
CA LEU A 393 -35.68 -10.96 -5.08
C LEU A 393 -34.48 -11.88 -5.27
N THR A 394 -34.69 -13.14 -4.94
CA THR A 394 -33.74 -14.21 -5.26
C THR A 394 -34.42 -15.18 -6.23
N PHE A 395 -33.78 -15.49 -7.37
CA PHE A 395 -34.27 -16.50 -8.32
C PHE A 395 -33.10 -17.24 -8.96
N GLY A 396 -33.38 -18.37 -9.56
CA GLY A 396 -32.31 -19.15 -10.20
C GLY A 396 -32.73 -20.55 -10.63
N VAL A 397 -31.72 -21.37 -10.91
CA VAL A 397 -31.92 -22.77 -11.32
C VAL A 397 -31.03 -23.67 -10.46
N ALA A 398 -31.60 -24.77 -9.99
CA ALA A 398 -30.89 -25.82 -9.30
C ALA A 398 -31.06 -27.14 -10.08
N ASP A 399 -29.94 -27.84 -10.29
CA ASP A 399 -29.89 -29.14 -10.94
C ASP A 399 -29.27 -30.22 -10.01
N THR A 400 -29.52 -31.47 -10.36
CA THR A 400 -28.92 -32.65 -9.70
C THR A 400 -27.83 -33.26 -10.59
N GLY A 401 -27.08 -32.40 -11.28
CA GLY A 401 -26.07 -32.80 -12.24
C GLY A 401 -24.75 -33.22 -11.64
N VAL A 402 -23.73 -33.27 -12.48
CA VAL A 402 -22.38 -33.71 -12.10
C VAL A 402 -21.68 -32.79 -11.10
N GLY A 403 -22.14 -31.56 -10.97
CA GLY A 403 -21.52 -30.53 -10.10
C GLY A 403 -20.19 -29.99 -10.66
N ILE A 404 -19.62 -29.04 -9.95
CA ILE A 404 -18.41 -28.28 -10.34
C ILE A 404 -17.39 -28.38 -9.21
N ALA A 405 -16.13 -28.71 -9.53
CA ALA A 405 -15.04 -28.75 -8.57
C ALA A 405 -14.76 -27.35 -7.99
N LEU A 406 -14.37 -27.28 -6.72
CA LEU A 406 -14.15 -26.02 -6.00
C LEU A 406 -13.17 -25.08 -6.69
N GLU A 407 -12.11 -25.63 -7.26
CA GLU A 407 -11.06 -24.93 -8.01
C GLU A 407 -11.57 -24.29 -9.31
N ASP A 408 -12.62 -24.83 -9.92
CA ASP A 408 -13.21 -24.31 -11.15
C ASP A 408 -14.33 -23.28 -10.88
N GLN A 409 -14.97 -23.29 -9.70
CA GLN A 409 -16.13 -22.44 -9.40
C GLN A 409 -15.85 -20.93 -9.52
N SER A 410 -14.64 -20.49 -9.23
CA SER A 410 -14.27 -19.08 -9.37
C SER A 410 -14.17 -18.62 -10.83
N ARG A 411 -13.97 -19.56 -11.75
CA ARG A 411 -13.71 -19.28 -13.18
C ARG A 411 -14.91 -19.50 -14.09
N VAL A 412 -15.98 -20.14 -13.62
CA VAL A 412 -17.15 -20.45 -14.46
C VAL A 412 -17.91 -19.21 -14.96
N PHE A 413 -17.72 -18.06 -14.30
CA PHE A 413 -18.29 -16.79 -14.72
C PHE A 413 -17.37 -15.98 -15.64
N ASP A 414 -16.14 -16.43 -15.86
CA ASP A 414 -15.22 -15.80 -16.81
C ASP A 414 -15.62 -16.15 -18.23
N SER A 415 -15.40 -15.25 -19.18
CA SER A 415 -15.64 -15.50 -20.60
C SER A 415 -14.82 -16.69 -21.08
N PHE A 416 -15.47 -17.71 -21.64
CA PHE A 416 -14.87 -19.02 -22.00
C PHE A 416 -14.34 -19.84 -20.82
N GLY A 417 -14.79 -19.57 -19.61
CA GLY A 417 -14.51 -20.37 -18.44
C GLY A 417 -15.09 -21.78 -18.58
N GLN A 418 -14.26 -22.76 -18.93
CA GLN A 418 -14.63 -24.19 -18.99
C GLN A 418 -13.88 -24.92 -17.87
N GLY A 419 -14.57 -25.77 -17.09
CA GLY A 419 -13.93 -26.64 -16.10
C GLY A 419 -12.95 -27.59 -16.79
N LYS A 420 -11.82 -27.85 -16.14
CA LYS A 420 -10.76 -28.75 -16.65
C LYS A 420 -11.10 -30.22 -16.60
N HIS A 421 -12.20 -30.60 -15.94
CA HIS A 421 -12.54 -32.02 -15.77
C HIS A 421 -13.13 -32.56 -17.06
N ASP A 422 -12.52 -33.62 -17.57
CA ASP A 422 -12.94 -34.47 -18.68
C ASP A 422 -14.32 -35.09 -18.42
N ILE A 423 -15.37 -34.28 -18.60
CA ILE A 423 -16.67 -34.84 -18.82
C ILE A 423 -16.73 -35.05 -20.32
N ALA A 424 -16.79 -36.30 -20.73
CA ALA A 424 -17.01 -36.74 -22.12
C ALA A 424 -18.44 -36.35 -22.56
N VAL A 425 -18.76 -35.06 -22.51
CA VAL A 425 -19.98 -34.51 -23.06
C VAL A 425 -19.63 -34.03 -24.46
N ALA A 426 -20.18 -34.71 -25.47
CA ALA A 426 -19.92 -34.50 -26.90
C ALA A 426 -20.25 -33.07 -27.37
N ASP A 427 -20.84 -32.24 -26.53
CA ASP A 427 -21.27 -30.87 -26.86
C ASP A 427 -20.61 -29.86 -25.88
N LYS A 428 -19.39 -29.46 -26.22
CA LYS A 428 -18.71 -28.38 -25.48
C LYS A 428 -19.43 -27.06 -25.79
N GLY A 429 -20.11 -26.46 -24.79
CA GLY A 429 -20.75 -25.14 -24.96
C GLY A 429 -19.73 -24.03 -25.08
N THR A 430 -20.18 -22.86 -25.53
CA THR A 430 -19.35 -21.68 -25.83
C THR A 430 -18.58 -21.12 -24.64
N GLY A 431 -18.99 -21.43 -23.41
CA GLY A 431 -18.42 -20.82 -22.19
C GLY A 431 -18.77 -19.33 -22.00
N LEU A 432 -19.67 -18.78 -22.85
CA LEU A 432 -20.11 -17.38 -22.76
C LEU A 432 -21.38 -17.20 -21.94
N GLY A 433 -22.20 -18.24 -21.80
CA GLY A 433 -23.54 -18.13 -21.19
C GLY A 433 -23.54 -17.61 -19.77
N LEU A 434 -22.67 -18.10 -18.89
CA LEU A 434 -22.59 -17.63 -17.49
C LEU A 434 -21.95 -16.23 -17.39
N ALA A 435 -21.03 -15.86 -18.25
CA ALA A 435 -20.47 -14.50 -18.31
C ALA A 435 -21.55 -13.49 -18.73
N ILE A 436 -22.39 -13.83 -19.72
CA ILE A 436 -23.56 -13.03 -20.12
C ILE A 436 -24.56 -12.92 -18.98
N VAL A 437 -24.88 -14.02 -18.29
CA VAL A 437 -25.78 -14.00 -17.12
C VAL A 437 -25.24 -13.02 -16.06
N LYS A 438 -23.97 -13.11 -15.72
CA LYS A 438 -23.34 -12.19 -14.75
C LYS A 438 -23.48 -10.74 -15.18
N GLY A 439 -23.14 -10.41 -16.41
CA GLY A 439 -23.24 -9.04 -16.92
C GLY A 439 -24.69 -8.50 -16.95
N LEU A 440 -25.67 -9.33 -17.35
CA LEU A 440 -27.09 -8.95 -17.33
C LEU A 440 -27.59 -8.73 -15.89
N VAL A 441 -27.17 -9.55 -14.94
CA VAL A 441 -27.50 -9.39 -13.52
C VAL A 441 -26.89 -8.11 -12.94
N GLU A 442 -25.63 -7.85 -13.24
CA GLU A 442 -24.92 -6.63 -12.84
C GLU A 442 -25.58 -5.38 -13.44
N ALA A 443 -26.03 -5.44 -14.69
CA ALA A 443 -26.78 -4.35 -15.34
C ALA A 443 -28.11 -4.04 -14.61
N HIS A 444 -28.74 -5.04 -14.00
CA HIS A 444 -29.93 -4.86 -13.14
C HIS A 444 -29.59 -4.41 -11.72
N GLY A 445 -28.31 -4.14 -11.38
CA GLY A 445 -27.86 -3.82 -10.02
C GLY A 445 -27.88 -5.02 -9.07
N GLY A 446 -27.92 -6.23 -9.62
CA GLY A 446 -28.00 -7.48 -8.88
C GLY A 446 -26.63 -8.15 -8.66
N HIS A 447 -26.68 -9.31 -8.03
CA HIS A 447 -25.53 -10.18 -7.77
C HIS A 447 -25.86 -11.64 -8.14
N ILE A 448 -24.89 -12.37 -8.66
CA ILE A 448 -24.99 -13.80 -8.96
C ILE A 448 -24.08 -14.61 -8.04
N SER A 449 -24.55 -15.75 -7.56
CA SER A 449 -23.78 -16.70 -6.77
C SER A 449 -23.99 -18.13 -7.27
N LEU A 450 -23.01 -19.00 -6.99
CA LEU A 450 -23.04 -20.40 -7.38
C LEU A 450 -22.66 -21.25 -6.18
N GLU A 451 -23.45 -22.29 -5.95
CA GLU A 451 -23.20 -23.34 -4.96
C GLU A 451 -23.18 -24.67 -5.72
N SER A 452 -22.07 -25.40 -5.68
CA SER A 452 -21.93 -26.65 -6.39
C SER A 452 -21.07 -27.63 -5.62
N GLN A 453 -21.42 -28.91 -5.75
CA GLN A 453 -20.62 -30.02 -5.22
C GLN A 453 -20.61 -31.15 -6.24
N VAL A 454 -19.41 -31.68 -6.53
CA VAL A 454 -19.25 -32.81 -7.46
C VAL A 454 -20.14 -33.98 -7.04
N GLY A 455 -20.92 -34.50 -8.00
CA GLY A 455 -21.87 -35.59 -7.78
C GLY A 455 -23.20 -35.22 -7.11
N LYS A 456 -23.41 -33.94 -6.71
CA LYS A 456 -24.67 -33.51 -6.09
C LYS A 456 -25.45 -32.47 -6.89
N GLY A 457 -24.81 -31.85 -7.88
CA GLY A 457 -25.40 -30.86 -8.75
C GLY A 457 -24.94 -29.43 -8.46
N THR A 458 -25.61 -28.48 -9.12
CA THR A 458 -25.29 -27.06 -9.08
C THR A 458 -26.54 -26.25 -8.82
N ARG A 459 -26.41 -25.22 -8.00
CA ARG A 459 -27.41 -24.19 -7.77
C ARG A 459 -26.83 -22.84 -8.16
N VAL A 460 -27.40 -22.19 -9.16
CA VAL A 460 -27.05 -20.82 -9.53
C VAL A 460 -28.17 -19.89 -9.06
N THR A 461 -27.79 -18.87 -8.31
CA THR A 461 -28.72 -17.97 -7.65
C THR A 461 -28.44 -16.53 -8.09
N VAL A 462 -29.44 -15.85 -8.59
CA VAL A 462 -29.47 -14.43 -8.94
C VAL A 462 -30.23 -13.69 -7.83
N ARG A 463 -29.62 -12.61 -7.33
CA ARG A 463 -30.27 -11.70 -6.37
C ARG A 463 -30.42 -10.33 -7.01
N LEU A 464 -31.63 -9.82 -7.07
CA LEU A 464 -31.97 -8.45 -7.46
C LEU A 464 -32.31 -7.63 -6.21
N PRO A 465 -31.97 -6.34 -6.17
CA PRO A 465 -32.24 -5.48 -5.02
C PRO A 465 -33.71 -5.20 -4.83
N ALA A 466 -34.10 -4.79 -3.59
CA ALA A 466 -35.50 -4.62 -3.18
C ALA A 466 -36.25 -3.55 -3.99
N ASP A 467 -35.57 -2.57 -4.53
CA ASP A 467 -36.14 -1.50 -5.38
C ASP A 467 -36.65 -2.02 -6.74
N ARG A 468 -36.25 -3.24 -7.12
CA ARG A 468 -36.73 -3.95 -8.29
C ARG A 468 -38.04 -4.75 -8.02
N LEU A 469 -38.52 -4.85 -6.76
CA LEU A 469 -39.75 -5.51 -6.43
C LEU A 469 -40.93 -4.56 -6.54
N ARG A 470 -42.04 -5.04 -7.10
CA ARG A 470 -43.32 -4.35 -7.14
C ARG A 470 -44.40 -5.22 -6.49
N PRO A 471 -45.21 -4.67 -5.57
CA PRO A 471 -46.29 -5.44 -4.98
C PRO A 471 -47.30 -5.86 -6.06
N ARG A 472 -47.67 -7.14 -6.07
CA ARG A 472 -48.71 -7.60 -6.96
C ARG A 472 -50.04 -7.04 -6.46
N ALA A 473 -50.79 -6.31 -7.28
CA ALA A 473 -52.13 -5.85 -6.94
C ALA A 473 -52.99 -7.07 -6.58
N ARG A 474 -53.46 -7.15 -5.32
CA ARG A 474 -54.34 -8.22 -4.87
C ARG A 474 -55.63 -8.16 -5.71
N ALA A 475 -55.88 -9.19 -6.51
CA ALA A 475 -57.18 -9.31 -7.18
C ALA A 475 -58.32 -9.15 -6.13
N PRO A 476 -59.33 -8.34 -6.39
CA PRO A 476 -60.42 -8.18 -5.44
C PRO A 476 -60.99 -9.55 -5.12
N ARG A 477 -61.02 -9.91 -3.81
CA ARG A 477 -61.69 -11.11 -3.32
C ARG A 477 -63.11 -11.04 -3.80
N ARG A 478 -63.52 -11.88 -4.74
CA ARG A 478 -64.95 -12.06 -5.07
C ARG A 478 -65.63 -12.53 -3.79
N GLU A 479 -66.37 -11.63 -3.16
CA GLU A 479 -67.30 -12.04 -2.09
C GLU A 479 -68.25 -13.11 -2.63
N PRO A 480 -68.49 -14.20 -1.90
CA PRO A 480 -69.44 -15.17 -2.31
C PRO A 480 -70.82 -14.47 -2.33
N THR A 481 -71.40 -14.34 -3.51
CA THR A 481 -72.75 -13.85 -3.68
C THR A 481 -73.67 -14.77 -2.88
N ALA A 482 -74.25 -14.28 -1.76
CA ALA A 482 -75.22 -14.99 -1.01
C ALA A 482 -76.47 -15.24 -1.91
N LEU A 483 -76.71 -16.50 -2.25
CA LEU A 483 -77.93 -16.92 -2.87
C LEU A 483 -79.07 -16.63 -1.88
N ALA A 484 -79.85 -15.58 -2.14
CA ALA A 484 -81.09 -15.33 -1.48
C ALA A 484 -82.05 -16.49 -1.81
N ALA A 485 -82.40 -17.26 -0.78
CA ALA A 485 -83.50 -18.20 -0.82
C ALA A 485 -84.76 -17.40 -0.87
N GLY A 486 -85.59 -17.57 -1.91
CA GLY A 486 -86.97 -17.21 -2.05
C GLY A 486 -87.75 -18.43 -2.46
#